data_3444b915dbddaa65ff11465b0c38df3a
#
_entry.id   3444b915dbddaa65ff11465b0c38df3a
#
_cell.length_a   1.000
_cell.length_b   1.000
_cell.length_c   1.000
_cell.angle_alpha   90.00
_cell.angle_beta   90.00
_cell.angle_gamma   90.00
#
_symmetry.space_group_name_H-M   'P 1'
#
loop_
_entity.id
_entity.type
_entity.pdbx_description
1 polymer ?
#
loop_
_entity_poly.entity_id
_entity_poly.type
_entity_poly.pdbx_seq_one_letter_code
_entity_poly.pdbx_strand_id
1 'polypeptide(L)'
;MKEGTGKSDGTVSKRIIFGGLMLVYLLLMAVLALYYLNLRQKTFLTKGSIQDMGNPGVVLEGERSKEWREGNKYPYTTGMEYDFRIVNHDRRRVYDWRAEIQFAVNFDIDSSWNGEFSKVDHTLVVIPDEENSVVEKGREKTFGLVMITDDNEVAGDYRLSYKLDVHLTESPLFWLLLAGMGLTLTVFIADKINEAKYNKLKNKQEEIRGILQESFETFARIIDAKDPYTRGHSLRVAEYAKLIAGEMGYSEEDRERVYWIGMLHDIGKIGVTDLILQKPGRLDSSEYSLIQTHVDVGGRILEDFEALPGIAEGAKYHHERWDGKGYSTHRMGRDIPEIARIICVADSFDAMTSPRVYRKALSVEYARRELVSCAGTQFDPDIVPVMLRLIDSGQVPIEIEET
;
A
#
# COMPACT_ATOMS: atom_id res chain seq x y z
N MET A 1 3.43 26.44 1.81
CA MET A 1 4.07 25.65 2.88
C MET A 1 3.00 25.09 3.83
N LYS A 2 2.24 24.06 3.40
CA LYS A 2 1.25 23.31 4.25
C LYS A 2 0.70 22.03 3.57
N GLU A 3 1.49 21.26 2.82
CA GLU A 3 1.05 19.95 2.26
C GLU A 3 1.86 18.73 2.77
N GLY A 4 2.75 18.92 3.73
CA GLY A 4 3.63 17.83 4.22
C GLY A 4 3.05 16.93 5.31
N THR A 5 1.95 17.29 5.98
CA THR A 5 1.50 16.60 7.21
C THR A 5 0.47 15.48 7.00
N GLY A 6 -0.26 15.47 5.90
CA GLY A 6 -1.35 14.48 5.69
C GLY A 6 -0.90 13.07 5.28
N LYS A 7 0.29 12.90 4.66
CA LYS A 7 0.75 11.60 4.17
C LYS A 7 1.48 10.74 5.23
N SER A 8 2.13 11.38 6.21
CA SER A 8 2.81 10.65 7.30
C SER A 8 1.81 10.00 8.26
N ASP A 9 0.68 10.64 8.52
CA ASP A 9 -0.38 10.13 9.40
C ASP A 9 -1.05 8.86 8.84
N GLY A 10 -1.29 8.80 7.54
CA GLY A 10 -1.92 7.63 6.88
C GLY A 10 -1.06 6.37 6.91
N THR A 11 0.25 6.50 6.76
CA THR A 11 1.19 5.34 6.78
C THR A 11 1.44 4.82 8.19
N VAL A 12 1.51 5.69 9.18
CA VAL A 12 1.62 5.33 10.61
C VAL A 12 0.35 4.62 11.05
N SER A 13 -0.83 5.13 10.68
CA SER A 13 -2.12 4.52 10.97
C SER A 13 -2.24 3.09 10.39
N LYS A 14 -1.85 2.87 9.13
CA LYS A 14 -1.87 1.53 8.49
C LYS A 14 -0.95 0.53 9.19
N ARG A 15 0.24 0.94 9.62
CA ARG A 15 1.18 0.08 10.36
C ARG A 15 0.63 -0.32 11.72
N ILE A 16 -0.01 0.60 12.44
CA ILE A 16 -0.65 0.34 13.72
C ILE A 16 -1.82 -0.64 13.55
N ILE A 17 -2.67 -0.43 12.55
CA ILE A 17 -3.80 -1.32 12.23
C ILE A 17 -3.30 -2.73 11.90
N PHE A 18 -2.29 -2.86 11.03
CA PHE A 18 -1.69 -4.15 10.68
C PHE A 18 -1.12 -4.84 11.91
N GLY A 19 -0.31 -4.14 12.72
CA GLY A 19 0.28 -4.68 13.96
C GLY A 19 -0.79 -5.12 14.96
N GLY A 20 -1.83 -4.31 15.12
CA GLY A 20 -2.97 -4.63 15.99
C GLY A 20 -3.73 -5.88 15.53
N LEU A 21 -4.00 -6.00 14.21
CA LEU A 21 -4.69 -7.15 13.65
C LEU A 21 -3.86 -8.44 13.78
N MET A 22 -2.55 -8.37 13.50
CA MET A 22 -1.64 -9.50 13.71
C MET A 22 -1.58 -9.94 15.17
N LEU A 23 -1.57 -8.99 16.11
CA LEU A 23 -1.61 -9.30 17.54
C LEU A 23 -2.91 -10.02 17.93
N VAL A 24 -4.05 -9.58 17.39
CA VAL A 24 -5.35 -10.25 17.62
C VAL A 24 -5.31 -11.69 17.13
N TYR A 25 -4.78 -11.97 15.92
CA TYR A 25 -4.64 -13.34 15.43
C TYR A 25 -3.74 -14.18 16.33
N LEU A 26 -2.62 -13.65 16.80
CA LEU A 26 -1.70 -14.35 17.69
C LEU A 26 -2.34 -14.66 19.05
N LEU A 27 -3.10 -13.72 19.61
CA LEU A 27 -3.82 -13.93 20.87
C LEU A 27 -4.91 -15.00 20.71
N LEU A 28 -5.68 -14.97 19.62
CA LEU A 28 -6.69 -15.98 19.35
C LEU A 28 -6.09 -17.38 19.17
N MET A 29 -4.96 -17.47 18.45
CA MET A 29 -4.19 -18.70 18.30
C MET A 29 -3.67 -19.23 19.64
N ALA A 30 -3.16 -18.35 20.50
CA ALA A 30 -2.69 -18.73 21.84
C ALA A 30 -3.83 -19.25 22.71
N VAL A 31 -4.98 -18.58 22.70
CA VAL A 31 -6.19 -19.03 23.44
C VAL A 31 -6.65 -20.40 22.93
N LEU A 32 -6.68 -20.58 21.60
CA LEU A 32 -7.06 -21.85 20.99
C LEU A 32 -6.07 -22.97 21.37
N ALA A 33 -4.77 -22.68 21.35
CA ALA A 33 -3.74 -23.64 21.76
C ALA A 33 -3.88 -24.04 23.23
N LEU A 34 -4.10 -23.09 24.13
CA LEU A 34 -4.34 -23.35 25.54
C LEU A 34 -5.61 -24.19 25.78
N TYR A 35 -6.68 -23.91 25.03
CA TYR A 35 -7.90 -24.71 25.08
C TYR A 35 -7.63 -26.15 24.67
N TYR A 36 -6.90 -26.41 23.57
CA TYR A 36 -6.57 -27.77 23.15
C TYR A 36 -5.61 -28.47 24.10
N LEU A 37 -4.65 -27.77 24.70
CA LEU A 37 -3.77 -28.33 25.74
C LEU A 37 -4.59 -28.77 26.97
N ASN A 38 -5.53 -27.93 27.39
CA ASN A 38 -6.42 -28.28 28.51
C ASN A 38 -7.32 -29.48 28.17
N LEU A 39 -7.87 -29.51 26.93
CA LEU A 39 -8.71 -30.59 26.47
C LEU A 39 -7.95 -31.92 26.40
N ARG A 40 -6.67 -31.93 26.02
CA ARG A 40 -5.81 -33.11 26.01
C ARG A 40 -5.54 -33.67 27.40
N GLN A 41 -5.48 -32.83 28.41
CA GLN A 41 -5.28 -33.26 29.81
C GLN A 41 -6.58 -33.70 30.51
N LYS A 42 -7.74 -33.39 29.90
CA LYS A 42 -9.05 -33.70 30.51
C LYS A 42 -9.31 -35.19 30.49
N THR A 43 -9.65 -35.73 31.68
CA THR A 43 -10.16 -37.08 31.81
C THR A 43 -11.67 -37.09 31.54
N PHE A 44 -12.07 -37.92 30.61
CA PHE A 44 -13.47 -38.18 30.27
C PHE A 44 -13.95 -39.37 31.06
N LEU A 45 -15.24 -39.40 31.35
CA LEU A 45 -15.85 -40.47 32.14
C LEU A 45 -17.12 -40.93 31.42
N THR A 46 -17.18 -42.22 31.10
CA THR A 46 -18.38 -42.90 30.62
C THR A 46 -18.84 -43.89 31.65
N LYS A 47 -20.15 -44.03 31.83
CA LYS A 47 -20.80 -44.99 32.74
C LYS A 47 -21.86 -45.76 31.96
N GLY A 48 -22.07 -47.01 32.32
CA GLY A 48 -23.08 -47.85 31.70
C GLY A 48 -23.09 -49.24 32.33
N SER A 49 -23.92 -50.12 31.82
CA SER A 49 -23.84 -51.55 32.12
C SER A 49 -22.95 -52.28 31.10
N ILE A 50 -22.17 -53.24 31.52
CA ILE A 50 -21.35 -54.10 30.63
C ILE A 50 -22.18 -54.86 29.59
N GLN A 51 -23.50 -54.96 29.82
CA GLN A 51 -24.45 -55.65 28.93
C GLN A 51 -25.03 -54.71 27.88
N ASP A 52 -24.84 -53.40 28.00
CA ASP A 52 -25.34 -52.40 27.04
C ASP A 52 -24.43 -52.32 25.82
N MET A 53 -24.83 -52.91 24.69
CA MET A 53 -24.10 -52.89 23.45
C MET A 53 -24.55 -51.74 22.56
N GLY A 54 -23.59 -51.13 21.82
CA GLY A 54 -23.89 -50.19 20.74
C GLY A 54 -24.14 -48.74 21.16
N ASN A 55 -23.78 -48.32 22.34
CA ASN A 55 -23.84 -46.91 22.76
C ASN A 55 -22.82 -46.03 22.00
N PRO A 56 -23.15 -44.78 21.71
CA PRO A 56 -22.19 -43.88 21.02
C PRO A 56 -21.06 -43.43 21.98
N GLY A 57 -19.88 -43.23 21.43
CA GLY A 57 -18.71 -42.74 22.16
C GLY A 57 -17.71 -43.85 22.51
N VAL A 58 -17.10 -43.76 23.68
CA VAL A 58 -16.17 -44.77 24.17
C VAL A 58 -16.90 -45.57 25.22
N VAL A 59 -17.08 -46.86 24.98
CA VAL A 59 -17.88 -47.74 25.81
C VAL A 59 -17.11 -48.98 26.22
N LEU A 60 -17.52 -49.59 27.32
CA LEU A 60 -17.05 -50.87 27.78
C LEU A 60 -18.21 -51.86 27.63
N GLU A 61 -17.97 -52.93 26.90
CA GLU A 61 -18.89 -54.04 26.73
C GLU A 61 -18.28 -55.29 27.38
N GLY A 62 -19.10 -56.13 27.99
CA GLY A 62 -18.66 -57.38 28.59
C GLY A 62 -19.55 -58.55 28.20
N GLU A 63 -18.96 -59.62 27.82
CA GLU A 63 -19.66 -60.87 27.45
C GLU A 63 -19.12 -62.03 28.25
N ARG A 64 -20.05 -62.87 28.76
CA ARG A 64 -19.69 -64.12 29.40
C ARG A 64 -19.44 -65.16 28.31
N SER A 65 -18.18 -65.61 28.18
CA SER A 65 -17.78 -66.56 27.13
C SER A 65 -17.95 -68.01 27.59
N LYS A 66 -17.71 -68.33 28.84
CA LYS A 66 -17.84 -69.69 29.41
C LYS A 66 -18.29 -69.66 30.85
N GLU A 67 -18.94 -70.76 31.26
CA GLU A 67 -19.34 -71.04 32.63
C GLU A 67 -19.11 -72.50 32.99
N TRP A 68 -18.63 -72.80 34.19
CA TRP A 68 -18.47 -74.14 34.67
C TRP A 68 -18.61 -74.20 36.18
N ARG A 69 -18.89 -75.40 36.74
CA ARG A 69 -18.86 -75.56 38.17
C ARG A 69 -17.42 -75.77 38.64
N GLU A 70 -17.01 -74.95 39.64
CA GLU A 70 -15.70 -75.09 40.25
C GLU A 70 -15.74 -76.11 41.37
N GLY A 71 -14.75 -77.00 41.42
CA GLY A 71 -14.60 -77.96 42.50
C GLY A 71 -14.13 -77.31 43.81
N ASN A 72 -13.79 -78.01 44.80
CA ASN A 72 -13.43 -77.58 46.17
C ASN A 72 -12.17 -76.70 46.28
N LYS A 73 -11.80 -75.98 45.25
CA LYS A 73 -10.59 -75.11 45.20
C LYS A 73 -10.81 -73.74 45.86
N TYR A 74 -12.03 -73.23 45.80
CA TYR A 74 -12.43 -71.96 46.33
C TYR A 74 -13.71 -72.05 47.18
N PRO A 75 -14.04 -71.05 48.03
CA PRO A 75 -15.32 -71.00 48.74
C PRO A 75 -16.52 -70.85 47.80
N TYR A 76 -16.30 -70.48 46.51
CA TYR A 76 -17.32 -70.29 45.51
C TYR A 76 -17.51 -71.53 44.63
N THR A 77 -18.68 -71.72 44.04
CA THR A 77 -19.06 -72.89 43.29
C THR A 77 -19.07 -72.74 41.79
N THR A 78 -19.00 -71.53 41.24
CA THR A 78 -19.11 -71.28 39.84
C THR A 78 -17.90 -70.51 39.34
N GLY A 79 -17.24 -71.03 38.29
CA GLY A 79 -16.20 -70.31 37.49
C GLY A 79 -16.80 -69.74 36.24
N MET A 80 -16.44 -68.49 35.89
CA MET A 80 -16.91 -67.76 34.71
C MET A 80 -15.77 -67.10 34.00
N GLU A 81 -15.74 -67.25 32.71
CA GLU A 81 -14.83 -66.49 31.81
C GLU A 81 -15.56 -65.30 31.23
N TYR A 82 -15.01 -64.11 31.46
CA TYR A 82 -15.53 -62.85 30.93
C TYR A 82 -14.54 -62.21 29.98
N ASP A 83 -15.03 -61.92 28.77
CA ASP A 83 -14.37 -61.10 27.78
C ASP A 83 -14.93 -59.67 27.81
N PHE A 84 -14.06 -58.70 27.96
CA PHE A 84 -14.41 -57.28 27.92
C PHE A 84 -13.82 -56.65 26.68
N ARG A 85 -14.56 -55.68 26.15
CA ARG A 85 -14.12 -54.91 24.98
C ARG A 85 -14.30 -53.43 25.29
N ILE A 86 -13.23 -52.61 25.12
CA ILE A 86 -13.36 -51.18 25.01
C ILE A 86 -13.53 -50.84 23.55
N VAL A 87 -14.70 -50.33 23.18
CA VAL A 87 -15.05 -49.92 21.82
C VAL A 87 -14.97 -48.42 21.71
N ASN A 88 -14.14 -47.94 20.80
CA ASN A 88 -13.95 -46.52 20.56
C ASN A 88 -14.73 -46.06 19.31
N HIS A 89 -15.91 -45.50 19.49
CA HIS A 89 -16.70 -44.87 18.44
C HIS A 89 -16.37 -43.38 18.22
N ASP A 90 -15.45 -42.80 19.04
CA ASP A 90 -14.96 -41.42 18.84
C ASP A 90 -14.06 -41.33 17.62
N ARG A 91 -13.91 -40.13 17.08
CA ARG A 91 -13.04 -39.82 15.95
C ARG A 91 -11.56 -39.73 16.33
N ARG A 92 -11.23 -39.81 17.61
CA ARG A 92 -9.90 -39.63 18.18
C ARG A 92 -9.47 -40.90 18.89
N ARG A 93 -8.16 -41.03 19.08
CA ARG A 93 -7.57 -42.08 19.88
C ARG A 93 -7.93 -41.90 21.33
N VAL A 94 -8.17 -43.01 21.99
CA VAL A 94 -8.34 -43.11 23.44
C VAL A 94 -7.02 -43.59 24.03
N TYR A 95 -6.57 -42.98 25.08
CA TYR A 95 -5.38 -43.39 25.83
C TYR A 95 -5.54 -43.14 27.31
N ASP A 96 -4.65 -43.68 28.15
CA ASP A 96 -4.65 -43.53 29.59
C ASP A 96 -6.04 -43.88 30.19
N TRP A 97 -6.56 -45.03 29.71
CA TRP A 97 -7.87 -45.47 30.17
C TRP A 97 -7.78 -46.39 31.40
N ARG A 98 -8.83 -46.36 32.22
CA ARG A 98 -9.05 -47.20 33.39
C ARG A 98 -10.51 -47.54 33.47
N ALA A 99 -10.81 -48.84 33.62
CA ALA A 99 -12.16 -49.32 33.82
C ALA A 99 -12.35 -49.77 35.26
N GLU A 100 -13.47 -49.40 35.85
CA GLU A 100 -13.94 -49.86 37.14
C GLU A 100 -15.30 -50.53 36.93
N ILE A 101 -15.41 -51.82 37.19
CA ILE A 101 -16.63 -52.60 36.98
C ILE A 101 -17.11 -53.04 38.33
N GLN A 102 -18.32 -52.62 38.73
CA GLN A 102 -18.93 -52.96 39.98
C GLN A 102 -19.93 -54.11 39.82
N PHE A 103 -19.64 -55.23 40.40
CA PHE A 103 -20.51 -56.41 40.40
C PHE A 103 -21.41 -56.38 41.60
N ALA A 104 -22.62 -57.02 41.49
CA ALA A 104 -23.56 -57.15 42.60
C ALA A 104 -23.16 -58.27 43.60
N VAL A 105 -22.25 -59.14 43.11
CA VAL A 105 -21.84 -60.35 43.83
C VAL A 105 -20.38 -60.32 44.29
N ASN A 106 -20.01 -61.09 45.25
CA ASN A 106 -18.62 -61.27 45.63
C ASN A 106 -17.95 -62.24 44.62
N PHE A 107 -16.71 -62.00 44.29
CA PHE A 107 -15.94 -62.81 43.32
C PHE A 107 -14.46 -62.84 43.68
N ASP A 108 -13.74 -63.84 43.19
CA ASP A 108 -12.26 -63.86 43.18
C ASP A 108 -11.73 -64.01 41.75
N ILE A 109 -10.53 -63.48 41.51
CA ILE A 109 -9.86 -63.55 40.19
C ILE A 109 -8.98 -64.79 40.23
N ASP A 110 -9.21 -65.76 39.28
CA ASP A 110 -8.35 -66.88 39.07
C ASP A 110 -7.23 -66.63 38.10
N SER A 111 -7.57 -66.07 36.95
CA SER A 111 -6.61 -65.64 35.91
C SER A 111 -7.13 -64.45 35.14
N SER A 112 -6.24 -63.76 34.46
CA SER A 112 -6.57 -62.59 33.63
C SER A 112 -5.61 -62.41 32.48
N TRP A 113 -6.04 -61.69 31.42
CA TRP A 113 -5.22 -61.45 30.23
C TRP A 113 -5.45 -60.05 29.64
N ASN A 114 -4.44 -59.51 28.98
CA ASN A 114 -4.45 -58.23 28.25
C ASN A 114 -4.72 -57.01 29.14
N GLY A 115 -4.28 -57.05 30.41
CA GLY A 115 -4.38 -55.95 31.35
C GLY A 115 -3.96 -56.34 32.75
N GLU A 116 -3.84 -55.33 33.62
CA GLU A 116 -3.61 -55.48 35.04
C GLU A 116 -4.95 -55.39 35.79
N PHE A 117 -5.29 -56.42 36.51
CA PHE A 117 -6.56 -56.54 37.20
C PHE A 117 -6.34 -56.50 38.71
N SER A 118 -7.18 -55.73 39.38
CA SER A 118 -7.22 -55.69 40.83
C SER A 118 -8.67 -55.66 41.32
N LYS A 119 -8.91 -56.32 42.49
CA LYS A 119 -10.22 -56.34 43.14
C LYS A 119 -10.19 -55.44 44.37
N VAL A 120 -11.21 -54.53 44.46
CA VAL A 120 -11.47 -53.74 45.66
C VAL A 120 -12.93 -53.93 46.02
N ASP A 121 -13.20 -54.68 47.08
CA ASP A 121 -14.54 -55.13 47.48
C ASP A 121 -15.28 -55.86 46.34
N HIS A 122 -16.37 -55.28 45.83
CA HIS A 122 -17.14 -55.78 44.67
C HIS A 122 -16.76 -55.13 43.36
N THR A 123 -15.70 -54.35 43.37
CA THR A 123 -15.25 -53.59 42.15
C THR A 123 -14.01 -54.22 41.58
N LEU A 124 -14.10 -54.58 40.31
CA LEU A 124 -12.97 -54.94 39.48
C LEU A 124 -12.38 -53.68 38.88
N VAL A 125 -11.09 -53.44 39.08
CA VAL A 125 -10.35 -52.34 38.48
C VAL A 125 -9.41 -52.92 37.45
N VAL A 126 -9.49 -52.39 36.21
CA VAL A 126 -8.67 -52.82 35.08
C VAL A 126 -7.87 -51.63 34.58
N ILE A 127 -6.57 -51.83 34.47
CA ILE A 127 -5.62 -50.88 33.84
C ILE A 127 -5.04 -51.61 32.65
N PRO A 128 -4.89 -50.92 31.46
CA PRO A 128 -4.33 -51.57 30.30
C PRO A 128 -2.86 -51.95 30.49
N ASP A 129 -2.43 -53.04 29.88
CA ASP A 129 -1.03 -53.29 29.59
C ASP A 129 -0.51 -52.34 28.47
N GLU A 130 0.78 -52.41 28.12
CA GLU A 130 1.39 -51.57 27.09
C GLU A 130 0.70 -51.72 25.74
N GLU A 131 0.32 -52.95 25.34
CA GLU A 131 -0.28 -53.24 24.02
C GLU A 131 -1.72 -52.74 23.91
N ASN A 132 -2.46 -52.66 25.02
CA ASN A 132 -3.85 -52.23 25.09
C ASN A 132 -4.03 -50.80 25.60
N SER A 133 -2.94 -50.10 25.90
CA SER A 133 -2.93 -48.75 26.43
C SER A 133 -3.58 -47.70 25.52
N VAL A 134 -3.64 -47.98 24.21
CA VAL A 134 -4.24 -47.08 23.20
C VAL A 134 -5.33 -47.82 22.42
N VAL A 135 -6.51 -47.20 22.33
CA VAL A 135 -7.61 -47.67 21.47
C VAL A 135 -7.78 -46.72 20.31
N GLU A 136 -7.42 -47.17 19.11
CA GLU A 136 -7.51 -46.39 17.87
C GLU A 136 -8.97 -46.03 17.52
N LYS A 137 -9.15 -45.00 16.74
CA LYS A 137 -10.47 -44.57 16.30
C LYS A 137 -11.21 -45.69 15.54
N GLY A 138 -12.47 -45.96 15.93
CA GLY A 138 -13.28 -47.01 15.29
C GLY A 138 -12.74 -48.43 15.49
N ARG A 139 -11.84 -48.62 16.48
CA ARG A 139 -11.28 -49.92 16.86
C ARG A 139 -11.70 -50.29 18.28
N GLU A 140 -11.48 -51.54 18.62
CA GLU A 140 -11.70 -52.10 19.94
C GLU A 140 -10.41 -52.70 20.47
N LYS A 141 -10.34 -52.87 21.79
CA LYS A 141 -9.32 -53.63 22.50
C LYS A 141 -10.02 -54.56 23.49
N THR A 142 -9.55 -55.83 23.48
CA THR A 142 -10.14 -56.88 24.28
C THR A 142 -9.22 -57.26 25.45
N PHE A 143 -9.79 -57.50 26.58
CA PHE A 143 -9.15 -58.05 27.77
C PHE A 143 -10.15 -58.92 28.53
N GLY A 144 -9.70 -59.75 29.42
CA GLY A 144 -10.62 -60.61 30.14
C GLY A 144 -10.04 -61.26 31.37
N LEU A 145 -10.92 -61.95 32.06
CA LEU A 145 -10.56 -62.68 33.26
C LEU A 145 -11.43 -63.88 33.46
N VAL A 146 -10.90 -64.80 34.25
CA VAL A 146 -11.67 -65.88 34.90
C VAL A 146 -11.99 -65.42 36.31
N MET A 147 -13.31 -65.38 36.62
CA MET A 147 -13.79 -65.10 37.97
C MET A 147 -14.48 -66.32 38.61
N ILE A 148 -14.35 -66.45 39.94
CA ILE A 148 -14.99 -67.48 40.71
C ILE A 148 -15.98 -66.82 41.64
N THR A 149 -17.27 -67.24 41.63
CA THR A 149 -18.37 -66.62 42.36
C THR A 149 -19.41 -67.68 42.82
N ASP A 150 -20.26 -67.28 43.73
CA ASP A 150 -21.38 -68.12 44.21
C ASP A 150 -22.67 -67.98 43.38
N ASP A 151 -22.71 -66.97 42.45
CA ASP A 151 -23.90 -66.62 41.71
C ASP A 151 -23.69 -66.89 40.18
N ASN A 152 -24.77 -67.27 39.50
CA ASN A 152 -24.81 -67.54 38.12
C ASN A 152 -25.23 -66.31 37.26
N GLU A 153 -25.84 -65.27 37.87
CA GLU A 153 -26.22 -64.04 37.17
C GLU A 153 -25.35 -62.87 37.63
N VAL A 154 -24.31 -62.60 36.87
CA VAL A 154 -23.38 -61.49 37.17
C VAL A 154 -23.59 -60.36 36.17
N ALA A 155 -24.33 -59.36 36.64
CA ALA A 155 -24.45 -58.09 35.98
C ALA A 155 -23.47 -57.09 36.61
N GLY A 156 -22.87 -56.22 35.82
CA GLY A 156 -21.94 -55.21 36.31
C GLY A 156 -22.16 -53.85 35.68
N ASP A 157 -22.16 -52.84 36.53
CA ASP A 157 -22.11 -51.46 36.07
C ASP A 157 -20.66 -51.02 35.97
N TYR A 158 -20.32 -50.27 34.89
CA TYR A 158 -18.95 -49.81 34.70
C TYR A 158 -18.81 -48.30 34.80
N ARG A 159 -17.62 -47.88 35.16
CA ARG A 159 -17.11 -46.53 35.08
C ARG A 159 -15.80 -46.58 34.33
N LEU A 160 -15.78 -46.01 33.08
CA LEU A 160 -14.62 -45.96 32.24
C LEU A 160 -14.08 -44.52 32.21
N SER A 161 -12.88 -44.32 32.71
CA SER A 161 -12.15 -43.06 32.64
C SER A 161 -11.08 -43.17 31.56
N TYR A 162 -10.93 -42.12 30.75
CA TYR A 162 -9.98 -42.11 29.61
C TYR A 162 -9.62 -40.69 29.21
N LYS A 163 -8.55 -40.54 28.41
CA LYS A 163 -8.16 -39.32 27.75
C LYS A 163 -8.27 -39.47 26.23
N LEU A 164 -8.53 -38.35 25.55
CA LEU A 164 -8.60 -38.27 24.10
C LEU A 164 -7.34 -37.58 23.54
N ASP A 165 -6.75 -38.15 22.50
CA ASP A 165 -5.64 -37.56 21.80
C ASP A 165 -6.18 -36.49 20.84
N VAL A 166 -6.13 -35.23 21.26
CA VAL A 166 -6.66 -34.06 20.55
C VAL A 166 -5.53 -33.21 20.00
N HIS A 167 -5.62 -32.84 18.74
CA HIS A 167 -4.63 -32.00 18.07
C HIS A 167 -5.23 -30.66 17.66
N LEU A 168 -4.48 -29.58 17.85
CA LEU A 168 -4.86 -28.22 17.44
C LEU A 168 -5.17 -28.13 15.94
N THR A 169 -4.45 -28.89 15.13
CA THR A 169 -4.61 -28.96 13.66
C THR A 169 -5.93 -29.59 13.20
N GLU A 170 -6.66 -30.26 14.10
CA GLU A 170 -8.00 -30.78 13.79
C GLU A 170 -9.07 -29.69 13.82
N SER A 171 -8.75 -28.53 14.40
CA SER A 171 -9.66 -27.41 14.50
C SER A 171 -9.79 -26.66 13.18
N PRO A 172 -10.97 -26.55 12.56
CA PRO A 172 -11.18 -25.67 11.42
C PRO A 172 -10.84 -24.21 11.72
N LEU A 173 -11.04 -23.79 12.97
CA LEU A 173 -10.73 -22.43 13.42
C LEU A 173 -9.22 -22.15 13.38
N PHE A 174 -8.37 -23.15 13.65
CA PHE A 174 -6.91 -23.01 13.51
C PHE A 174 -6.53 -22.62 12.06
N TRP A 175 -7.05 -23.35 11.08
CA TRP A 175 -6.77 -23.09 9.67
C TRP A 175 -7.36 -21.78 9.19
N LEU A 176 -8.53 -21.40 9.67
CA LEU A 176 -9.16 -20.12 9.36
C LEU A 176 -8.36 -18.94 9.89
N LEU A 177 -7.86 -19.02 11.13
CA LEU A 177 -6.98 -17.99 11.70
C LEU A 177 -5.65 -17.89 10.96
N LEU A 178 -5.06 -19.03 10.61
CA LEU A 178 -3.82 -19.09 9.85
C LEU A 178 -3.98 -18.47 8.45
N ALA A 179 -5.06 -18.79 7.75
CA ALA A 179 -5.38 -18.22 6.44
C ALA A 179 -5.63 -16.71 6.52
N GLY A 180 -6.38 -16.25 7.53
CA GLY A 180 -6.62 -14.82 7.78
C GLY A 180 -5.33 -14.05 8.04
N MET A 181 -4.44 -14.62 8.84
CA MET A 181 -3.11 -14.03 9.10
C MET A 181 -2.28 -13.94 7.81
N GLY A 182 -2.26 -15.01 6.99
CA GLY A 182 -1.57 -15.04 5.70
C GLY A 182 -2.10 -13.99 4.73
N LEU A 183 -3.43 -13.87 4.62
CA LEU A 183 -4.06 -12.86 3.77
C LEU A 183 -3.70 -11.43 4.21
N THR A 184 -3.78 -11.16 5.51
CA THR A 184 -3.41 -9.85 6.07
C THR A 184 -1.95 -9.50 5.77
N LEU A 185 -1.03 -10.46 5.92
CA LEU A 185 0.38 -10.27 5.59
C LEU A 185 0.59 -10.00 4.09
N THR A 186 -0.10 -10.74 3.22
CA THR A 186 -0.03 -10.56 1.77
C THR A 186 -0.48 -9.17 1.35
N VAL A 187 -1.61 -8.69 1.90
CA VAL A 187 -2.13 -7.34 1.64
C VAL A 187 -1.13 -6.27 2.11
N PHE A 188 -0.54 -6.46 3.28
CA PHE A 188 0.46 -5.52 3.80
C PHE A 188 1.72 -5.47 2.94
N ILE A 189 2.23 -6.61 2.48
CA ILE A 189 3.40 -6.67 1.59
C ILE A 189 3.07 -5.99 0.25
N ALA A 190 1.90 -6.26 -0.33
CA ALA A 190 1.46 -5.63 -1.57
C ALA A 190 1.36 -4.10 -1.44
N ASP A 191 0.81 -3.58 -0.33
CA ASP A 191 0.76 -2.14 -0.04
C ASP A 191 2.17 -1.54 0.03
N LYS A 192 3.12 -2.22 0.67
CA LYS A 192 4.52 -1.78 0.75
C LYS A 192 5.24 -1.77 -0.60
N ILE A 193 5.02 -2.78 -1.43
CA ILE A 193 5.57 -2.82 -2.79
C ILE A 193 5.01 -1.66 -3.64
N ASN A 194 3.71 -1.41 -3.55
CA ASN A 194 3.07 -0.32 -4.28
C ASN A 194 3.57 1.06 -3.81
N GLU A 195 3.71 1.27 -2.50
CA GLU A 195 4.28 2.49 -1.92
C GLU A 195 5.71 2.73 -2.44
N ALA A 196 6.56 1.70 -2.46
CA ALA A 196 7.93 1.78 -2.95
C ALA A 196 7.98 2.10 -4.47
N LYS A 197 7.11 1.45 -5.27
CA LYS A 197 6.99 1.74 -6.72
C LYS A 197 6.53 3.17 -6.98
N TYR A 198 5.52 3.64 -6.25
CA TYR A 198 5.02 5.01 -6.37
C TYR A 198 6.11 6.04 -6.04
N ASN A 199 6.83 5.86 -4.94
CA ASN A 199 7.90 6.76 -4.54
C ASN A 199 9.05 6.77 -5.57
N LYS A 200 9.41 5.59 -6.10
CA LYS A 200 10.43 5.50 -7.16
C LYS A 200 10.00 6.23 -8.44
N LEU A 201 8.73 6.09 -8.83
CA LEU A 201 8.19 6.77 -10.01
C LEU A 201 8.17 8.28 -9.81
N LYS A 202 7.72 8.74 -8.64
CA LYS A 202 7.69 10.15 -8.27
C LYS A 202 9.09 10.78 -8.31
N ASN A 203 10.08 10.12 -7.69
CA ASN A 203 11.47 10.61 -7.68
C ASN A 203 12.04 10.69 -9.11
N LYS A 204 11.71 9.69 -9.95
CA LYS A 204 12.14 9.71 -11.36
C LYS A 204 11.49 10.86 -12.17
N GLN A 205 10.23 11.18 -11.89
CA GLN A 205 9.57 12.34 -12.51
C GLN A 205 10.22 13.66 -12.06
N GLU A 206 10.54 13.81 -10.78
CA GLU A 206 11.23 14.98 -10.25
C GLU A 206 12.65 15.13 -10.84
N GLU A 207 13.39 14.03 -10.99
CA GLU A 207 14.70 14.00 -11.66
C GLU A 207 14.61 14.46 -13.13
N ILE A 208 13.69 13.88 -13.90
CA ILE A 208 13.47 14.26 -15.30
C ILE A 208 13.09 15.74 -15.41
N ARG A 209 12.20 16.21 -14.51
CA ARG A 209 11.81 17.62 -14.47
C ARG A 209 13.00 18.53 -14.21
N GLY A 210 13.88 18.16 -13.28
CA GLY A 210 15.12 18.89 -12.98
C GLY A 210 16.06 18.97 -14.20
N ILE A 211 16.26 17.84 -14.89
CA ILE A 211 17.10 17.80 -16.12
C ILE A 211 16.51 18.68 -17.23
N LEU A 212 15.19 18.66 -17.43
CA LEU A 212 14.53 19.51 -18.41
C LEU A 212 14.70 21.00 -18.06
N GLN A 213 14.54 21.34 -16.78
CA GLN A 213 14.75 22.70 -16.30
C GLN A 213 16.16 23.19 -16.57
N GLU A 214 17.18 22.44 -16.16
CA GLU A 214 18.59 22.80 -16.41
C GLU A 214 18.89 22.94 -17.91
N SER A 215 18.28 22.09 -18.74
CA SER A 215 18.45 22.12 -20.18
C SER A 215 17.88 23.43 -20.79
N PHE A 216 16.65 23.78 -20.41
CA PHE A 216 16.00 24.99 -20.91
C PHE A 216 16.69 26.27 -20.41
N GLU A 217 17.10 26.32 -19.14
CA GLU A 217 17.90 27.43 -18.63
C GLU A 217 19.25 27.55 -19.33
N THR A 218 19.85 26.42 -19.70
CA THR A 218 21.10 26.40 -20.45
C THR A 218 20.89 26.94 -21.87
N PHE A 219 19.81 26.53 -22.57
CA PHE A 219 19.48 27.09 -23.87
C PHE A 219 19.21 28.60 -23.80
N ALA A 220 18.43 29.06 -22.82
CA ALA A 220 18.18 30.49 -22.61
C ALA A 220 19.50 31.25 -22.38
N ARG A 221 20.39 30.72 -21.54
CA ARG A 221 21.74 31.33 -21.31
C ARG A 221 22.60 31.37 -22.57
N ILE A 222 22.54 30.36 -23.45
CA ILE A 222 23.25 30.34 -24.72
C ILE A 222 22.71 31.45 -25.64
N ILE A 223 21.39 31.66 -25.67
CA ILE A 223 20.75 32.69 -26.47
C ILE A 223 21.08 34.08 -25.91
N ASP A 224 20.96 34.26 -24.61
CA ASP A 224 21.33 35.49 -23.90
C ASP A 224 22.82 35.83 -24.05
N ALA A 225 23.73 34.82 -24.13
CA ALA A 225 25.15 35.02 -24.34
C ALA A 225 25.44 35.51 -25.77
N LYS A 226 24.60 35.20 -26.75
CA LYS A 226 24.70 35.65 -28.14
C LYS A 226 24.30 37.11 -28.30
N ASP A 227 23.36 37.58 -27.49
CA ASP A 227 22.91 38.96 -27.41
C ASP A 227 23.38 39.57 -26.05
N PRO A 228 24.52 40.30 -26.02
CA PRO A 228 25.09 40.81 -24.77
C PRO A 228 24.17 41.72 -23.96
N TYR A 229 23.07 42.14 -24.55
CA TYR A 229 22.09 43.07 -23.97
C TYR A 229 20.97 42.33 -23.21
N THR A 230 20.95 40.99 -23.28
CA THR A 230 19.85 40.17 -22.79
C THR A 230 20.27 39.23 -21.64
N ARG A 231 21.38 39.53 -20.95
CA ARG A 231 21.81 38.66 -19.84
C ARG A 231 20.71 38.53 -18.78
N GLY A 232 20.21 37.31 -18.58
CA GLY A 232 19.14 36.99 -17.67
C GLY A 232 17.74 37.46 -18.08
N HIS A 233 17.63 38.08 -19.26
CA HIS A 233 16.36 38.55 -19.82
C HIS A 233 15.35 37.42 -20.00
N SER A 234 15.75 36.36 -20.67
CA SER A 234 14.86 35.21 -20.93
C SER A 234 14.27 34.62 -19.66
N LEU A 235 15.05 34.57 -18.58
CA LEU A 235 14.60 34.09 -17.26
C LEU A 235 13.60 35.07 -16.61
N ARG A 236 13.89 36.39 -16.65
CA ARG A 236 12.97 37.39 -16.08
C ARG A 236 11.65 37.45 -16.85
N VAL A 237 11.69 37.42 -18.19
CA VAL A 237 10.48 37.36 -19.03
C VAL A 237 9.64 36.12 -18.69
N ALA A 238 10.28 34.94 -18.50
CA ALA A 238 9.61 33.71 -18.10
C ALA A 238 8.90 33.85 -16.75
N GLU A 239 9.57 34.45 -15.74
CA GLU A 239 8.98 34.70 -14.42
C GLU A 239 7.80 35.67 -14.52
N TYR A 240 7.93 36.76 -15.23
CA TYR A 240 6.83 37.72 -15.40
C TYR A 240 5.65 37.10 -16.14
N ALA A 241 5.88 36.33 -17.20
CA ALA A 241 4.83 35.63 -17.93
C ALA A 241 4.10 34.60 -17.02
N LYS A 242 4.84 33.87 -16.20
CA LYS A 242 4.29 32.94 -15.20
C LYS A 242 3.42 33.65 -14.16
N LEU A 243 3.86 34.79 -13.64
CA LEU A 243 3.09 35.60 -12.70
C LEU A 243 1.80 36.12 -13.34
N ILE A 244 1.87 36.64 -14.58
CA ILE A 244 0.70 37.08 -15.34
C ILE A 244 -0.30 35.95 -15.49
N ALA A 245 0.14 34.75 -15.95
CA ALA A 245 -0.72 33.58 -16.09
C ALA A 245 -1.34 33.16 -14.76
N GLY A 246 -0.61 33.25 -13.66
CA GLY A 246 -1.11 32.95 -12.32
C GLY A 246 -2.23 33.87 -11.88
N GLU A 247 -2.07 35.18 -12.09
CA GLU A 247 -3.07 36.20 -11.78
C GLU A 247 -4.30 36.12 -12.73
N MET A 248 -4.12 35.58 -13.94
CA MET A 248 -5.20 35.23 -14.86
C MET A 248 -5.96 33.96 -14.49
N GLY A 249 -5.54 33.23 -13.45
CA GLY A 249 -6.22 32.03 -12.96
C GLY A 249 -5.81 30.72 -13.64
N TYR A 250 -4.65 30.67 -14.30
CA TYR A 250 -4.11 29.45 -14.89
C TYR A 250 -3.75 28.40 -13.83
N SER A 251 -3.90 27.13 -14.18
CA SER A 251 -3.45 26.02 -13.32
C SER A 251 -1.93 26.09 -13.09
N GLU A 252 -1.42 25.43 -12.05
CA GLU A 252 0.03 25.39 -11.78
C GLU A 252 0.78 24.78 -12.97
N GLU A 253 0.21 23.75 -13.62
CA GLU A 253 0.79 23.12 -14.81
C GLU A 253 0.84 24.07 -16.00
N ASP A 254 -0.22 24.82 -16.26
CA ASP A 254 -0.27 25.83 -17.33
C ASP A 254 0.68 26.99 -17.06
N ARG A 255 0.81 27.42 -15.79
CA ARG A 255 1.77 28.46 -15.39
C ARG A 255 3.21 28.03 -15.64
N GLU A 256 3.55 26.80 -15.32
CA GLU A 256 4.86 26.22 -15.64
C GLU A 256 5.09 26.17 -17.15
N ARG A 257 4.07 25.78 -17.92
CA ARG A 257 4.15 25.80 -19.39
C ARG A 257 4.43 27.20 -19.93
N VAL A 258 3.72 28.23 -19.44
CA VAL A 258 3.97 29.64 -19.81
C VAL A 258 5.40 30.07 -19.48
N TYR A 259 5.90 29.66 -18.31
CA TYR A 259 7.29 29.90 -17.89
C TYR A 259 8.31 29.36 -18.91
N TRP A 260 8.16 28.09 -19.31
CA TRP A 260 9.07 27.48 -20.31
C TRP A 260 8.99 28.15 -21.68
N ILE A 261 7.79 28.54 -22.10
CA ILE A 261 7.58 29.24 -23.35
C ILE A 261 8.23 30.61 -23.30
N GLY A 262 8.05 31.36 -22.21
CA GLY A 262 8.70 32.66 -22.02
C GLY A 262 10.21 32.56 -21.99
N MET A 263 10.78 31.48 -21.45
CA MET A 263 12.22 31.26 -21.41
C MET A 263 12.85 31.08 -22.81
N LEU A 264 12.11 30.47 -23.72
CA LEU A 264 12.60 30.13 -25.07
C LEU A 264 12.02 31.02 -26.16
N HIS A 265 11.30 32.11 -25.81
CA HIS A 265 10.65 32.98 -26.83
C HIS A 265 11.61 33.52 -27.87
N ASP A 266 12.82 33.82 -27.46
CA ASP A 266 13.87 34.42 -28.25
C ASP A 266 14.85 33.41 -28.88
N ILE A 267 14.57 32.08 -28.84
CA ILE A 267 15.50 31.05 -29.35
C ILE A 267 15.92 31.25 -30.78
N GLY A 268 15.09 31.88 -31.57
CA GLY A 268 15.37 32.16 -32.98
C GLY A 268 16.51 33.18 -33.23
N LYS A 269 16.94 33.92 -32.19
CA LYS A 269 18.14 34.79 -32.29
C LYS A 269 19.41 34.02 -32.67
N ILE A 270 19.42 32.68 -32.50
CA ILE A 270 20.48 31.81 -32.98
C ILE A 270 20.68 31.93 -34.49
N GLY A 271 19.63 32.25 -35.24
CA GLY A 271 19.69 32.49 -36.72
C GLY A 271 20.14 33.88 -37.14
N VAL A 272 20.26 34.82 -36.21
CA VAL A 272 20.71 36.19 -36.49
C VAL A 272 22.22 36.28 -36.33
N THR A 273 22.91 37.01 -37.22
CA THR A 273 24.38 37.15 -37.15
C THR A 273 24.81 38.04 -35.98
N ASP A 274 25.93 37.69 -35.33
CA ASP A 274 26.47 38.46 -34.20
C ASP A 274 26.83 39.89 -34.56
N LEU A 275 27.24 40.14 -35.82
CA LEU A 275 27.51 41.49 -36.34
C LEU A 275 26.32 42.43 -36.21
N ILE A 276 25.10 41.90 -36.31
CA ILE A 276 23.87 42.69 -36.21
C ILE A 276 23.42 42.77 -34.77
N LEU A 277 23.40 41.63 -34.04
CA LEU A 277 22.98 41.61 -32.65
C LEU A 277 23.88 42.44 -31.72
N GLN A 278 25.19 42.50 -32.03
CA GLN A 278 26.19 43.20 -31.23
C GLN A 278 26.57 44.57 -31.81
N LYS A 279 25.83 45.04 -32.81
CA LYS A 279 26.17 46.32 -33.46
C LYS A 279 26.08 47.48 -32.47
N PRO A 280 27.18 48.21 -32.26
CA PRO A 280 27.16 49.40 -31.43
C PRO A 280 26.51 50.55 -32.20
N GLY A 281 25.20 50.78 -32.06
CA GLY A 281 24.50 51.88 -32.65
C GLY A 281 23.11 51.54 -33.19
N ARG A 282 22.49 52.48 -33.87
CA ARG A 282 21.16 52.26 -34.47
C ARG A 282 21.26 51.32 -35.66
N LEU A 283 20.33 50.41 -35.77
CA LEU A 283 20.17 49.54 -36.91
C LEU A 283 19.55 50.31 -38.07
N ASP A 284 19.98 50.04 -39.28
CA ASP A 284 19.26 50.49 -40.48
C ASP A 284 18.05 49.57 -40.73
N SER A 285 17.23 49.91 -41.69
CA SER A 285 15.99 49.20 -42.01
C SER A 285 16.25 47.73 -42.44
N SER A 286 17.34 47.48 -43.15
CA SER A 286 17.70 46.11 -43.59
C SER A 286 18.20 45.26 -42.45
N GLU A 287 19.02 45.80 -41.58
CA GLU A 287 19.50 45.14 -40.35
C GLU A 287 18.36 44.84 -39.38
N TYR A 288 17.44 45.81 -39.21
CA TYR A 288 16.26 45.60 -38.39
C TYR A 288 15.37 44.47 -38.91
N SER A 289 15.17 44.42 -40.25
CA SER A 289 14.43 43.32 -40.89
C SER A 289 15.10 41.96 -40.66
N LEU A 290 16.43 41.88 -40.58
CA LEU A 290 17.13 40.65 -40.25
C LEU A 290 16.93 40.23 -38.79
N ILE A 291 16.90 41.16 -37.85
CA ILE A 291 16.54 40.83 -36.46
C ILE A 291 15.10 40.29 -36.37
N GLN A 292 14.17 40.92 -37.10
CA GLN A 292 12.77 40.46 -37.09
C GLN A 292 12.60 39.00 -37.52
N THR A 293 13.55 38.45 -38.30
CA THR A 293 13.46 37.03 -38.71
C THR A 293 13.56 36.05 -37.58
N HIS A 294 14.02 36.48 -36.38
CA HIS A 294 14.16 35.56 -35.23
C HIS A 294 12.83 34.92 -34.83
N VAL A 295 11.71 35.61 -34.98
CA VAL A 295 10.39 35.05 -34.63
C VAL A 295 10.01 33.87 -35.52
N ASP A 296 10.30 33.98 -36.84
CA ASP A 296 10.04 32.90 -37.79
C ASP A 296 11.04 31.74 -37.62
N VAL A 297 12.29 32.04 -37.31
CA VAL A 297 13.32 31.03 -37.00
C VAL A 297 12.97 30.30 -35.74
N GLY A 298 12.59 31.03 -34.69
CA GLY A 298 12.16 30.46 -33.40
C GLY A 298 10.93 29.56 -33.52
N GLY A 299 9.92 30.04 -34.25
CA GLY A 299 8.74 29.24 -34.57
C GLY A 299 9.08 27.92 -35.25
N ARG A 300 9.99 27.93 -36.25
CA ARG A 300 10.42 26.72 -36.96
C ARG A 300 11.27 25.79 -36.10
N ILE A 301 12.17 26.31 -35.25
CA ILE A 301 12.99 25.50 -34.35
C ILE A 301 12.11 24.72 -33.37
N LEU A 302 11.00 25.33 -32.94
CA LEU A 302 10.11 24.77 -31.93
C LEU A 302 8.86 24.07 -32.51
N GLU A 303 8.71 24.03 -33.83
CA GLU A 303 7.49 23.50 -34.49
C GLU A 303 7.18 22.05 -34.12
N ASP A 304 8.21 21.22 -34.07
CA ASP A 304 8.10 19.80 -33.76
C ASP A 304 8.14 19.49 -32.22
N PHE A 305 8.16 20.52 -31.39
CA PHE A 305 8.26 20.34 -29.95
C PHE A 305 6.87 20.12 -29.31
N GLU A 306 6.29 18.93 -29.50
CA GLU A 306 4.93 18.57 -29.04
C GLU A 306 4.76 18.55 -27.53
N ALA A 307 5.84 18.36 -26.78
CA ALA A 307 5.77 18.23 -25.28
C ALA A 307 5.31 19.50 -24.56
N LEU A 308 5.41 20.68 -25.22
CA LEU A 308 4.98 21.98 -24.70
C LEU A 308 4.05 22.68 -25.70
N PRO A 309 2.76 22.41 -25.71
CA PRO A 309 1.80 23.07 -26.60
C PRO A 309 1.86 24.60 -26.49
N GLY A 310 1.93 25.28 -27.62
CA GLY A 310 2.02 26.74 -27.68
C GLY A 310 3.45 27.31 -27.68
N ILE A 311 4.50 26.47 -27.56
CA ILE A 311 5.89 26.97 -27.55
C ILE A 311 6.32 27.63 -28.86
N ALA A 312 6.01 27.00 -29.98
CA ALA A 312 6.28 27.57 -31.30
C ALA A 312 5.48 28.87 -31.53
N GLU A 313 4.24 28.92 -31.03
CA GLU A 313 3.38 30.10 -31.14
C GLU A 313 3.90 31.26 -30.28
N GLY A 314 4.35 30.97 -29.04
CA GLY A 314 4.98 31.95 -28.17
C GLY A 314 6.19 32.59 -28.84
N ALA A 315 7.13 31.78 -29.41
CA ALA A 315 8.29 32.26 -30.07
C ALA A 315 7.99 33.02 -31.41
N LYS A 316 6.95 32.59 -32.13
CA LYS A 316 6.62 33.15 -33.44
C LYS A 316 5.85 34.47 -33.35
N TYR A 317 4.99 34.64 -32.34
CA TYR A 317 4.02 35.72 -32.31
C TYR A 317 4.21 36.72 -31.17
N HIS A 318 5.25 36.63 -30.33
CA HIS A 318 5.41 37.53 -29.18
C HIS A 318 5.69 39.01 -29.57
N HIS A 319 6.07 39.27 -30.81
CA HIS A 319 6.22 40.63 -31.36
C HIS A 319 5.04 41.07 -32.23
N GLU A 320 3.96 40.28 -32.29
CA GLU A 320 2.70 40.78 -32.81
C GLU A 320 2.12 41.83 -31.87
N ARG A 321 1.41 42.81 -32.42
CA ARG A 321 0.79 43.90 -31.69
C ARG A 321 -0.72 43.77 -31.78
N TRP A 322 -1.39 44.18 -30.71
CA TRP A 322 -2.84 44.16 -30.67
C TRP A 322 -3.49 44.90 -31.86
N ASP A 323 -2.88 46.01 -32.32
CA ASP A 323 -3.33 46.82 -33.44
C ASP A 323 -2.95 46.28 -34.84
N GLY A 324 -2.32 45.09 -34.93
CA GLY A 324 -1.90 44.46 -36.17
C GLY A 324 -0.64 45.09 -36.84
N LYS A 325 0.02 46.02 -36.17
CA LYS A 325 1.25 46.67 -36.66
C LYS A 325 2.53 45.96 -36.19
N GLY A 326 2.39 44.77 -35.66
CA GLY A 326 3.50 43.89 -35.29
C GLY A 326 4.14 43.20 -36.49
N TYR A 327 4.94 42.17 -36.21
CA TYR A 327 5.58 41.29 -37.18
C TYR A 327 5.60 39.86 -36.60
N SER A 328 5.57 38.77 -37.29
CA SER A 328 5.85 38.54 -38.72
C SER A 328 4.58 38.46 -39.60
N THR A 329 3.41 38.15 -39.01
CA THR A 329 2.20 37.83 -39.78
C THR A 329 1.12 38.92 -39.76
N HIS A 330 1.33 39.98 -38.98
CA HIS A 330 0.43 41.12 -38.79
C HIS A 330 -0.95 40.69 -38.24
N ARG A 331 -0.98 39.66 -37.34
CA ARG A 331 -2.17 39.29 -36.60
C ARG A 331 -2.59 40.41 -35.65
N MET A 332 -3.89 40.52 -35.40
CA MET A 332 -4.43 41.54 -34.53
C MET A 332 -5.41 41.00 -33.49
N GLY A 333 -5.49 41.68 -32.36
CA GLY A 333 -6.44 41.38 -31.32
C GLY A 333 -6.28 39.94 -30.81
N ARG A 334 -7.39 39.23 -30.73
CA ARG A 334 -7.45 37.84 -30.23
C ARG A 334 -7.01 36.77 -31.27
N ASP A 335 -6.74 37.15 -32.50
CA ASP A 335 -6.11 36.24 -33.46
C ASP A 335 -4.62 35.98 -33.12
N ILE A 336 -4.01 36.81 -32.28
CA ILE A 336 -2.71 36.56 -31.66
C ILE A 336 -2.92 35.52 -30.52
N PRO A 337 -2.19 34.39 -30.51
CA PRO A 337 -2.28 33.43 -29.44
C PRO A 337 -2.09 34.08 -28.05
N GLU A 338 -2.90 33.71 -27.07
CA GLU A 338 -2.89 34.32 -25.73
C GLU A 338 -1.51 34.25 -25.09
N ILE A 339 -0.81 33.12 -25.24
CA ILE A 339 0.55 32.97 -24.75
C ILE A 339 1.51 34.02 -25.34
N ALA A 340 1.41 34.33 -26.63
CA ALA A 340 2.24 35.35 -27.26
C ALA A 340 1.90 36.75 -26.74
N ARG A 341 0.62 37.04 -26.46
CA ARG A 341 0.18 38.32 -25.86
C ARG A 341 0.70 38.51 -24.44
N ILE A 342 0.73 37.43 -23.65
CA ILE A 342 1.32 37.41 -22.29
C ILE A 342 2.82 37.71 -22.38
N ILE A 343 3.54 37.00 -23.26
CA ILE A 343 4.98 37.19 -23.44
C ILE A 343 5.29 38.60 -23.95
N CYS A 344 4.49 39.15 -24.85
CA CYS A 344 4.65 40.53 -25.34
C CYS A 344 4.67 41.58 -24.24
N VAL A 345 3.76 41.45 -23.27
CA VAL A 345 3.69 42.34 -22.09
C VAL A 345 4.90 42.13 -21.18
N ALA A 346 5.26 40.86 -20.90
CA ALA A 346 6.38 40.50 -20.03
C ALA A 346 7.73 40.95 -20.61
N ASP A 347 7.97 40.68 -21.90
CA ASP A 347 9.17 41.09 -22.64
C ASP A 347 9.32 42.59 -22.65
N SER A 348 8.25 43.32 -23.05
CA SER A 348 8.27 44.78 -23.10
C SER A 348 8.52 45.40 -21.70
N PHE A 349 8.00 44.81 -20.65
CA PHE A 349 8.26 45.29 -19.30
C PHE A 349 9.73 45.07 -18.91
N ASP A 350 10.29 43.90 -19.16
CA ASP A 350 11.71 43.63 -18.93
C ASP A 350 12.61 44.56 -19.77
N ALA A 351 12.25 44.72 -21.02
CA ALA A 351 12.98 45.62 -21.93
C ALA A 351 13.00 47.07 -21.43
N MET A 352 11.99 47.54 -20.74
CA MET A 352 11.94 48.88 -20.13
C MET A 352 12.71 48.97 -18.82
N THR A 353 12.57 47.98 -17.98
CA THR A 353 13.08 47.99 -16.59
C THR A 353 14.50 47.46 -16.44
N SER A 354 15.05 46.81 -17.45
CA SER A 354 16.44 46.35 -17.49
C SER A 354 17.38 47.36 -18.16
N PRO A 355 18.67 47.44 -17.71
CA PRO A 355 19.66 48.30 -18.37
C PRO A 355 19.99 47.75 -19.74
N ARG A 356 20.19 48.65 -20.74
CA ARG A 356 20.68 48.34 -22.06
C ARG A 356 21.92 49.19 -22.38
N VAL A 357 22.78 48.71 -23.26
CA VAL A 357 24.09 49.36 -23.56
C VAL A 357 24.00 50.87 -23.82
N TYR A 358 22.89 51.32 -24.35
CA TYR A 358 22.68 52.74 -24.69
C TYR A 358 21.73 53.45 -23.75
N ARG A 359 21.19 52.73 -22.72
CA ARG A 359 20.15 53.28 -21.90
C ARG A 359 20.14 52.61 -20.52
N LYS A 360 20.18 53.44 -19.45
CA LYS A 360 19.89 52.96 -18.12
C LYS A 360 18.49 52.39 -18.05
N ALA A 361 18.24 51.48 -17.08
CA ALA A 361 16.91 51.00 -16.79
C ALA A 361 15.95 52.21 -16.58
N LEU A 362 14.78 52.12 -17.16
CA LEU A 362 13.73 53.13 -16.90
C LEU A 362 13.06 52.79 -15.56
N SER A 363 12.46 53.83 -14.94
CA SER A 363 11.75 53.60 -13.69
C SER A 363 10.49 52.74 -13.92
N VAL A 364 10.10 51.99 -12.91
CA VAL A 364 8.88 51.19 -12.90
C VAL A 364 7.65 52.02 -13.22
N GLU A 365 7.61 53.28 -12.73
CA GLU A 365 6.54 54.26 -13.02
C GLU A 365 6.50 54.64 -14.48
N TYR A 366 7.64 54.68 -15.15
CA TYR A 366 7.68 54.89 -16.61
C TYR A 366 7.10 53.68 -17.33
N ALA A 367 7.59 52.48 -17.02
CA ALA A 367 7.11 51.24 -17.61
C ALA A 367 5.59 51.08 -17.42
N ARG A 368 5.11 51.35 -16.22
CA ARG A 368 3.69 51.36 -15.87
C ARG A 368 2.85 52.30 -16.74
N ARG A 369 3.30 53.52 -16.94
CA ARG A 369 2.63 54.51 -17.80
C ARG A 369 2.64 54.07 -19.27
N GLU A 370 3.73 53.51 -19.75
CA GLU A 370 3.85 53.01 -21.09
C GLU A 370 2.90 51.83 -21.36
N LEU A 371 2.83 50.86 -20.44
CA LEU A 371 1.86 49.77 -20.51
C LEU A 371 0.42 50.31 -20.63
N VAL A 372 0.04 51.27 -19.81
CA VAL A 372 -1.30 51.86 -19.83
C VAL A 372 -1.55 52.59 -21.15
N SER A 373 -0.58 53.41 -21.63
CA SER A 373 -0.75 54.20 -22.84
C SER A 373 -0.83 53.37 -24.12
N CYS A 374 -0.21 52.20 -24.09
CA CYS A 374 -0.17 51.26 -25.23
C CYS A 374 -1.18 50.10 -25.13
N ALA A 375 -2.03 50.07 -24.08
CA ALA A 375 -3.13 49.13 -23.96
C ALA A 375 -4.13 49.31 -25.15
N GLY A 376 -4.51 48.23 -25.81
CA GLY A 376 -5.38 48.28 -26.99
C GLY A 376 -4.66 48.67 -28.29
N THR A 377 -3.35 48.99 -28.25
CA THR A 377 -2.51 49.23 -29.43
C THR A 377 -1.36 48.23 -29.54
N GLN A 378 -0.35 48.33 -28.72
CA GLN A 378 0.72 47.34 -28.66
C GLN A 378 0.29 46.13 -27.84
N PHE A 379 -0.30 46.36 -26.70
CA PHE A 379 -0.60 45.35 -25.71
C PHE A 379 -2.10 44.99 -25.64
N ASP A 380 -2.35 43.74 -25.25
CA ASP A 380 -3.72 43.29 -24.93
C ASP A 380 -4.28 44.11 -23.79
N PRO A 381 -5.44 44.76 -23.96
CA PRO A 381 -6.08 45.57 -22.93
C PRO A 381 -6.58 44.76 -21.71
N ASP A 382 -6.74 43.44 -21.86
CA ASP A 382 -7.16 42.57 -20.78
C ASP A 382 -5.94 42.11 -19.94
N ILE A 383 -4.74 42.00 -20.52
CA ILE A 383 -3.51 41.53 -19.83
C ILE A 383 -2.81 42.71 -19.12
N VAL A 384 -2.82 43.90 -19.68
CA VAL A 384 -2.18 45.07 -19.04
C VAL A 384 -2.65 45.28 -17.61
N PRO A 385 -3.96 45.31 -17.26
CA PRO A 385 -4.41 45.46 -15.89
C PRO A 385 -3.91 44.36 -14.95
N VAL A 386 -3.69 43.12 -15.46
CA VAL A 386 -3.12 42.01 -14.70
C VAL A 386 -1.68 42.34 -14.30
N MET A 387 -0.85 42.75 -15.24
CA MET A 387 0.53 43.15 -14.97
C MET A 387 0.63 44.33 -14.03
N LEU A 388 -0.27 45.31 -14.14
CA LEU A 388 -0.31 46.47 -13.22
C LEU A 388 -0.61 46.05 -11.79
N ARG A 389 -1.55 45.10 -11.56
CA ARG A 389 -1.83 44.58 -10.20
C ARG A 389 -0.61 43.86 -9.63
N LEU A 390 0.12 43.09 -10.43
CA LEU A 390 1.35 42.43 -9.99
C LEU A 390 2.45 43.41 -9.59
N ILE A 391 2.60 44.50 -10.33
CA ILE A 391 3.53 45.61 -10.02
C ILE A 391 3.10 46.28 -8.70
N ASP A 392 1.83 46.66 -8.59
CA ASP A 392 1.27 47.38 -7.45
C ASP A 392 1.32 46.54 -6.15
N SER A 393 1.22 45.21 -6.25
CA SER A 393 1.34 44.29 -5.11
C SER A 393 2.79 43.94 -4.73
N GLY A 394 3.78 44.42 -5.48
CA GLY A 394 5.20 44.12 -5.23
C GLY A 394 5.60 42.65 -5.51
N GLN A 395 4.81 41.92 -6.32
CA GLN A 395 5.12 40.53 -6.67
C GLN A 395 6.10 40.42 -7.82
N VAL A 396 6.31 41.49 -8.58
CA VAL A 396 7.26 41.50 -9.70
C VAL A 396 8.67 41.70 -9.15
N PRO A 397 9.59 40.73 -9.30
CA PRO A 397 10.98 40.89 -8.88
C PRO A 397 11.66 41.94 -9.81
N ILE A 398 12.04 43.05 -9.23
CA ILE A 398 12.76 44.11 -9.96
C ILE A 398 14.17 44.13 -9.38
N GLU A 399 15.18 43.82 -10.23
CA GLU A 399 16.58 44.01 -9.89
C GLU A 399 16.86 45.52 -9.81
N ILE A 400 16.87 46.09 -8.61
CA ILE A 400 17.38 47.41 -8.37
C ILE A 400 18.89 47.27 -8.22
N GLU A 401 19.65 47.61 -9.31
CA GLU A 401 21.08 47.83 -9.14
C GLU A 401 21.26 48.96 -8.11
N GLU A 402 21.73 48.61 -6.90
CA GLU A 402 22.26 49.59 -5.95
C GLU A 402 23.44 50.30 -6.63
N THR A 403 23.29 51.59 -6.87
CA THR A 403 24.26 52.51 -7.47
C THR A 403 25.51 52.67 -6.63
#